data_d829cbe468dc48878b4e399885f9e505
#
_entry.id   d829cbe468dc48878b4e399885f9e505
#
_cell.length_a   1.000
_cell.length_b   1.000
_cell.length_c   1.000
_cell.angle_alpha   90.00
_cell.angle_beta   90.00
_cell.angle_gamma   90.00
#
_symmetry.space_group_name_H-M   'P 1'
#
loop_
_entity.id
_entity.type
_entity.pdbx_description
1 polymer ?
#
loop_
_entity_poly.entity_id
_entity_poly.type
_entity_poly.pdbx_seq_one_letter_code
_entity_poly.pdbx_strand_id
1 'polypeptide(L)'
;IVWLMLPSGDVIDQTIFDKGGLVDFLQKGDIILDAGNSYYKDTIRRGKKLAKLGIRFADVGFSGGPGGARHGACFMVGGERKLYDELLPLFVDGATAGGTEHFQGLGAGHFVKMVHNGIEYGMMQAIGEGFAIMKKAPFKLNLIKIADIYNHGSVVESRLIGWLKKGLEEYGQNLADISSTVSHLGEGAWTVKTAKEFKVAAKVIADSLLFRYRSAKNPSYTGKVVSALRNQFGGHSVSVTKKKK
;
A
#
# COMPACT_ATOMS: atom_id res chain seq x y z
N ILE A 1 6.76 0.49 24.84
CA ILE A 1 6.16 0.70 23.52
C ILE A 1 6.38 -0.54 22.68
N VAL A 2 5.33 -1.06 22.04
CA VAL A 2 5.40 -2.15 21.06
C VAL A 2 4.97 -1.63 19.70
N TRP A 3 5.85 -1.77 18.70
CA TRP A 3 5.57 -1.45 17.30
C TRP A 3 5.25 -2.73 16.53
N LEU A 4 4.00 -2.89 16.09
CA LEU A 4 3.57 -4.05 15.32
C LEU A 4 3.73 -3.77 13.82
N MET A 5 4.47 -4.64 13.14
CA MET A 5 4.70 -4.62 11.70
C MET A 5 4.33 -5.99 11.12
N LEU A 6 3.05 -6.35 11.25
CA LEU A 6 2.50 -7.65 10.91
C LEU A 6 1.55 -7.56 9.70
N PRO A 7 1.32 -8.66 8.97
CA PRO A 7 0.25 -8.73 8.00
C PRO A 7 -1.11 -8.38 8.63
N SER A 8 -1.95 -7.66 7.90
CA SER A 8 -3.30 -7.34 8.36
C SER A 8 -4.16 -8.60 8.57
N GLY A 9 -5.15 -8.53 9.47
CA GLY A 9 -6.08 -9.60 9.75
C GLY A 9 -5.92 -10.21 11.14
N ASP A 10 -6.28 -11.49 11.27
CA ASP A 10 -6.39 -12.18 12.56
C ASP A 10 -5.07 -12.32 13.30
N VAL A 11 -3.94 -12.34 12.59
CA VAL A 11 -2.62 -12.42 13.21
C VAL A 11 -2.36 -11.28 14.20
N ILE A 12 -2.91 -10.10 13.95
CA ILE A 12 -2.77 -8.95 14.86
C ILE A 12 -3.61 -9.19 16.12
N ASP A 13 -4.84 -9.68 15.97
CA ASP A 13 -5.69 -10.05 17.13
C ASP A 13 -5.03 -11.16 17.97
N GLN A 14 -4.49 -12.19 17.33
CA GLN A 14 -3.78 -13.29 17.99
C GLN A 14 -2.55 -12.77 18.74
N THR A 15 -1.73 -11.94 18.12
CA THR A 15 -0.54 -11.36 18.74
C THR A 15 -0.90 -10.49 19.95
N ILE A 16 -2.01 -9.76 19.88
CA ILE A 16 -2.39 -8.85 20.96
C ILE A 16 -3.15 -9.57 22.07
N PHE A 17 -4.17 -10.40 21.73
CA PHE A 17 -5.21 -10.81 22.67
C PHE A 17 -5.27 -12.31 23.02
N ASP A 18 -4.59 -13.20 22.27
CA ASP A 18 -4.62 -14.63 22.57
C ASP A 18 -3.81 -14.93 23.83
N LYS A 19 -3.98 -16.11 24.40
CA LYS A 19 -3.20 -16.57 25.56
C LYS A 19 -1.71 -16.51 25.24
N GLY A 20 -0.95 -15.79 26.05
CA GLY A 20 0.47 -15.48 25.80
C GLY A 20 0.69 -14.34 24.82
N GLY A 21 -0.36 -13.61 24.46
CA GLY A 21 -0.27 -12.40 23.65
C GLY A 21 0.17 -11.18 24.46
N LEU A 22 0.29 -10.04 23.77
CA LEU A 22 0.85 -8.82 24.36
C LEU A 22 0.12 -8.36 25.63
N VAL A 23 -1.21 -8.50 25.68
CA VAL A 23 -2.02 -8.06 26.83
C VAL A 23 -1.69 -8.81 28.13
N ASP A 24 -1.09 -10.00 28.04
CA ASP A 24 -0.66 -10.75 29.23
C ASP A 24 0.65 -10.19 29.85
N PHE A 25 1.39 -9.37 29.11
CA PHE A 25 2.69 -8.82 29.52
C PHE A 25 2.69 -7.30 29.68
N LEU A 26 1.73 -6.61 29.05
CA LEU A 26 1.63 -5.15 29.09
C LEU A 26 0.82 -4.66 30.29
N GLN A 27 1.17 -3.47 30.77
CA GLN A 27 0.51 -2.83 31.91
C GLN A 27 -0.21 -1.55 31.45
N LYS A 28 -1.05 -1.03 32.35
CA LYS A 28 -1.71 0.27 32.15
C LYS A 28 -0.68 1.36 31.83
N GLY A 29 -0.91 2.08 30.75
CA GLY A 29 -0.02 3.14 30.27
C GLY A 29 0.94 2.69 29.17
N ASP A 30 1.16 1.38 28.99
CA ASP A 30 1.93 0.86 27.86
C ASP A 30 1.27 1.22 26.52
N ILE A 31 2.08 1.24 25.46
CA ILE A 31 1.68 1.71 24.15
C ILE A 31 1.84 0.61 23.11
N ILE A 32 0.81 0.36 22.32
CA ILE A 32 0.89 -0.44 21.09
C ILE A 32 0.67 0.49 19.89
N LEU A 33 1.57 0.39 18.89
CA LEU A 33 1.45 1.02 17.59
C LEU A 33 1.19 -0.07 16.54
N ASP A 34 0.00 -0.08 15.91
CA ASP A 34 -0.30 -0.98 14.79
C ASP A 34 0.12 -0.30 13.48
N ALA A 35 1.24 -0.73 12.90
CA ALA A 35 1.78 -0.24 11.64
C ALA A 35 1.61 -1.26 10.49
N GLY A 36 0.72 -2.23 10.65
CA GLY A 36 0.49 -3.33 9.72
C GLY A 36 -0.46 -3.00 8.55
N ASN A 37 -0.83 -1.74 8.34
CA ASN A 37 -1.83 -1.34 7.33
C ASN A 37 -3.16 -2.10 7.46
N SER A 38 -3.65 -2.22 8.68
CA SER A 38 -4.86 -2.95 9.04
C SER A 38 -6.13 -2.30 8.46
N TYR A 39 -7.21 -3.07 8.36
CA TYR A 39 -8.52 -2.50 8.06
C TYR A 39 -8.98 -1.60 9.21
N TYR A 40 -9.29 -0.35 8.92
CA TYR A 40 -9.56 0.68 9.95
C TYR A 40 -10.67 0.30 10.95
N LYS A 41 -11.68 -0.49 10.54
CA LYS A 41 -12.74 -0.94 11.45
C LYS A 41 -12.22 -1.95 12.48
N ASP A 42 -11.28 -2.83 12.09
CA ASP A 42 -10.63 -3.74 13.02
C ASP A 42 -9.74 -2.98 13.99
N THR A 43 -9.04 -1.97 13.51
CA THR A 43 -8.25 -1.04 14.31
C THR A 43 -9.11 -0.37 15.40
N ILE A 44 -10.27 0.15 15.03
CA ILE A 44 -11.23 0.75 15.99
C ILE A 44 -11.67 -0.29 17.03
N ARG A 45 -11.96 -1.50 16.60
CA ARG A 45 -12.37 -2.59 17.50
C ARG A 45 -11.26 -2.97 18.49
N ARG A 46 -10.01 -3.12 18.00
CA ARG A 46 -8.82 -3.44 18.81
C ARG A 46 -8.53 -2.35 19.82
N GLY A 47 -8.48 -1.12 19.40
CA GLY A 47 -8.19 -0.01 20.30
C GLY A 47 -9.24 0.19 21.39
N LYS A 48 -10.55 -0.03 21.09
CA LYS A 48 -11.60 -0.03 22.10
C LYS A 48 -11.41 -1.14 23.15
N LYS A 49 -10.89 -2.32 22.76
CA LYS A 49 -10.55 -3.40 23.71
C LYS A 49 -9.35 -3.02 24.56
N LEU A 50 -8.28 -2.50 23.96
CA LEU A 50 -7.06 -2.08 24.65
C LEU A 50 -7.31 -0.95 25.65
N ALA A 51 -8.16 0.00 25.30
CA ALA A 51 -8.54 1.09 26.19
C ALA A 51 -9.17 0.60 27.51
N LYS A 52 -9.96 -0.49 27.48
CA LYS A 52 -10.53 -1.11 28.70
C LYS A 52 -9.45 -1.70 29.61
N LEU A 53 -8.30 -2.04 29.07
CA LEU A 53 -7.13 -2.54 29.80
C LEU A 53 -6.17 -1.42 30.21
N GLY A 54 -6.49 -0.17 29.84
CA GLY A 54 -5.64 0.99 30.08
C GLY A 54 -4.39 1.04 29.18
N ILE A 55 -4.32 0.21 28.14
CA ILE A 55 -3.23 0.21 27.16
C ILE A 55 -3.53 1.27 26.11
N ARG A 56 -2.55 2.12 25.85
CA ARG A 56 -2.64 3.20 24.86
C ARG A 56 -2.40 2.63 23.46
N PHE A 57 -3.12 3.15 22.47
CA PHE A 57 -3.07 2.60 21.12
C PHE A 57 -3.14 3.68 20.06
N ALA A 58 -2.27 3.57 19.05
CA ALA A 58 -2.36 4.36 17.82
C ALA A 58 -2.18 3.45 16.59
N ASP A 59 -2.79 3.85 15.49
CA ASP A 59 -2.65 3.19 14.20
C ASP A 59 -1.74 4.03 13.30
N VAL A 60 -0.85 3.34 12.58
CA VAL A 60 0.14 3.95 11.72
C VAL A 60 0.03 3.38 10.32
N GLY A 61 -0.64 4.11 9.44
CA GLY A 61 -0.62 3.82 8.01
C GLY A 61 0.78 4.04 7.45
N PHE A 62 1.41 2.97 7.00
CA PHE A 62 2.78 2.98 6.49
C PHE A 62 2.80 2.95 4.96
N SER A 63 3.46 3.93 4.34
CA SER A 63 3.72 3.96 2.89
C SER A 63 5.20 4.15 2.60
N GLY A 64 5.69 3.50 1.53
CA GLY A 64 7.09 3.56 1.11
C GLY A 64 7.72 2.18 0.84
N GLY A 65 7.08 1.10 1.27
CA GLY A 65 7.59 -0.27 1.11
C GLY A 65 8.96 -0.49 1.78
N PRO A 66 9.73 -1.52 1.36
CA PRO A 66 11.06 -1.79 1.92
C PRO A 66 12.04 -0.63 1.77
N GLY A 67 11.92 0.15 0.69
CA GLY A 67 12.73 1.35 0.48
C GLY A 67 12.41 2.44 1.51
N GLY A 68 11.12 2.66 1.79
CA GLY A 68 10.68 3.60 2.83
C GLY A 68 11.14 3.19 4.22
N ALA A 69 11.10 1.90 4.54
CA ALA A 69 11.59 1.39 5.82
C ALA A 69 13.09 1.64 6.05
N ARG A 70 13.87 1.76 4.97
CA ARG A 70 15.33 1.99 5.05
C ARG A 70 15.73 3.45 4.98
N HIS A 71 14.98 4.26 4.26
CA HIS A 71 15.39 5.62 3.88
C HIS A 71 14.40 6.70 4.31
N GLY A 72 13.41 6.35 5.10
CA GLY A 72 12.33 7.22 5.55
C GLY A 72 11.01 6.91 4.83
N ALA A 73 9.99 6.66 5.63
CA ALA A 73 8.64 6.32 5.19
C ALA A 73 7.70 7.54 5.17
N CYS A 74 6.44 7.28 4.77
CA CYS A 74 5.34 8.20 4.99
C CYS A 74 4.38 7.57 6.00
N PHE A 75 4.19 8.24 7.14
CA PHE A 75 3.35 7.80 8.24
C PHE A 75 2.06 8.60 8.32
N MET A 76 0.95 7.91 8.33
CA MET A 76 -0.39 8.44 8.54
C MET A 76 -0.85 7.95 9.91
N VAL A 77 -0.69 8.77 10.95
CA VAL A 77 -0.89 8.33 12.34
C VAL A 77 -2.28 8.69 12.82
N GLY A 78 -3.07 7.68 13.19
CA GLY A 78 -4.40 7.83 13.78
C GLY A 78 -4.38 7.63 15.29
N GLY A 79 -5.26 8.31 16.00
CA GLY A 79 -5.41 8.17 17.45
C GLY A 79 -5.51 9.51 18.18
N GLU A 80 -5.14 9.51 19.48
CA GLU A 80 -5.14 10.71 20.29
C GLU A 80 -3.97 11.63 19.94
N ARG A 81 -4.23 12.93 19.80
CA ARG A 81 -3.21 13.94 19.52
C ARG A 81 -2.09 13.94 20.54
N LYS A 82 -2.42 13.81 21.82
CA LYS A 82 -1.43 13.76 22.91
C LYS A 82 -0.44 12.60 22.75
N LEU A 83 -0.92 11.42 22.28
CA LEU A 83 -0.05 10.27 22.04
C LEU A 83 0.86 10.50 20.83
N TYR A 84 0.33 11.10 19.76
CA TYR A 84 1.14 11.48 18.61
C TYR A 84 2.25 12.47 18.98
N ASP A 85 1.91 13.54 19.73
CA ASP A 85 2.90 14.56 20.14
C ASP A 85 3.99 13.98 21.03
N GLU A 86 3.66 13.05 21.94
CA GLU A 86 4.62 12.33 22.77
C GLU A 86 5.58 11.45 21.93
N LEU A 87 5.07 10.84 20.87
CA LEU A 87 5.84 9.94 20.01
C LEU A 87 6.38 10.62 18.74
N LEU A 88 6.18 11.92 18.59
CA LEU A 88 6.62 12.67 17.40
C LEU A 88 8.10 12.44 17.03
N PRO A 89 9.05 12.43 18.00
CA PRO A 89 10.45 12.12 17.67
C PRO A 89 10.61 10.77 16.96
N LEU A 90 9.93 9.73 17.43
CA LEU A 90 9.96 8.40 16.81
C LEU A 90 9.42 8.42 15.36
N PHE A 91 8.34 9.15 15.13
CA PHE A 91 7.76 9.26 13.79
C PHE A 91 8.63 10.09 12.84
N VAL A 92 9.23 11.17 13.34
CA VAL A 92 10.14 12.02 12.55
C VAL A 92 11.39 11.25 12.14
N ASP A 93 11.99 10.49 13.06
CA ASP A 93 13.19 9.70 12.78
C ASP A 93 12.94 8.59 11.75
N GLY A 94 11.74 8.01 11.73
CA GLY A 94 11.37 6.94 10.78
C GLY A 94 10.81 7.44 9.44
N ALA A 95 10.48 8.72 9.34
CA ALA A 95 9.84 9.30 8.15
C ALA A 95 10.83 10.06 7.24
N THR A 96 10.45 10.28 5.98
CA THR A 96 11.11 11.31 5.18
C THR A 96 10.77 12.70 5.75
N ALA A 97 11.56 13.73 5.42
CA ALA A 97 11.24 15.10 5.82
C ALA A 97 9.78 15.46 5.42
N GLY A 98 8.97 15.86 6.41
CA GLY A 98 7.54 16.11 6.22
C GLY A 98 6.67 14.86 5.99
N GLY A 99 7.21 13.67 6.17
CA GLY A 99 6.54 12.40 5.87
C GLY A 99 5.70 11.83 7.01
N THR A 100 5.38 12.59 8.06
CA THR A 100 4.48 12.14 9.14
C THR A 100 3.40 13.17 9.42
N GLU A 101 2.15 12.71 9.62
CA GLU A 101 1.02 13.57 9.96
C GLU A 101 0.03 12.84 10.86
N HIS A 102 -0.60 13.60 11.75
CA HIS A 102 -1.62 13.12 12.66
C HIS A 102 -3.03 13.30 12.10
N PHE A 103 -3.82 12.26 12.20
CA PHE A 103 -5.26 12.25 11.87
C PHE A 103 -6.06 11.96 13.14
N GLN A 104 -6.91 12.90 13.55
CA GLN A 104 -7.68 12.75 14.76
C GLN A 104 -8.64 11.56 14.69
N GLY A 105 -8.57 10.70 15.70
CA GLY A 105 -9.45 9.56 15.87
C GLY A 105 -8.78 8.23 15.59
N LEU A 106 -9.20 7.25 16.36
CA LEU A 106 -8.72 5.87 16.26
C LEU A 106 -9.15 5.24 14.93
N GLY A 107 -8.22 4.67 14.21
CA GLY A 107 -8.40 4.11 12.88
C GLY A 107 -8.27 5.13 11.74
N ALA A 108 -8.10 6.43 12.03
CA ALA A 108 -8.02 7.47 11.02
C ALA A 108 -6.76 7.34 10.15
N GLY A 109 -5.62 6.96 10.72
CA GLY A 109 -4.38 6.70 9.98
C GLY A 109 -4.53 5.54 9.00
N HIS A 110 -5.04 4.41 9.46
CA HIS A 110 -5.33 3.25 8.61
C HIS A 110 -6.42 3.54 7.56
N PHE A 111 -7.41 4.36 7.89
CA PHE A 111 -8.41 4.80 6.91
C PHE A 111 -7.76 5.60 5.78
N VAL A 112 -6.95 6.61 6.12
CA VAL A 112 -6.23 7.43 5.13
C VAL A 112 -5.31 6.55 4.29
N LYS A 113 -4.59 5.61 4.92
CA LYS A 113 -3.72 4.66 4.21
C LYS A 113 -4.50 3.70 3.30
N MET A 114 -5.64 3.21 3.73
CA MET A 114 -6.52 2.37 2.90
C MET A 114 -6.97 3.12 1.64
N VAL A 115 -7.39 4.36 1.77
CA VAL A 115 -7.80 5.21 0.63
C VAL A 115 -6.60 5.51 -0.28
N HIS A 116 -5.42 5.81 0.30
CA HIS A 116 -4.18 5.95 -0.45
C HIS A 116 -3.94 4.72 -1.36
N ASN A 117 -4.10 3.51 -0.83
CA ASN A 117 -3.92 2.28 -1.63
C ASN A 117 -4.99 2.14 -2.73
N GLY A 118 -6.22 2.58 -2.47
CA GLY A 118 -7.24 2.65 -3.53
C GLY A 118 -6.84 3.58 -4.69
N ILE A 119 -6.31 4.78 -4.37
CA ILE A 119 -5.79 5.72 -5.35
C ILE A 119 -4.62 5.10 -6.12
N GLU A 120 -3.69 4.46 -5.43
CA GLU A 120 -2.55 3.76 -6.01
C GLU A 120 -2.99 2.69 -7.03
N TYR A 121 -4.07 1.94 -6.74
CA TYR A 121 -4.63 0.96 -7.68
C TYR A 121 -5.08 1.62 -8.98
N GLY A 122 -5.81 2.74 -8.89
CA GLY A 122 -6.25 3.51 -10.06
C GLY A 122 -5.08 4.07 -10.86
N MET A 123 -4.09 4.65 -10.19
CA MET A 123 -2.89 5.18 -10.82
C MET A 123 -2.10 4.08 -11.57
N MET A 124 -1.85 2.95 -10.92
CA MET A 124 -1.15 1.82 -11.57
C MET A 124 -1.92 1.28 -12.76
N GLN A 125 -3.25 1.22 -12.68
CA GLN A 125 -4.09 0.76 -13.78
C GLN A 125 -3.98 1.72 -14.98
N ALA A 126 -4.13 3.02 -14.76
CA ALA A 126 -4.01 4.03 -15.80
C ALA A 126 -2.63 4.03 -16.48
N ILE A 127 -1.56 3.89 -15.68
CA ILE A 127 -0.19 3.74 -16.19
C ILE A 127 -0.08 2.46 -17.05
N GLY A 128 -0.57 1.33 -16.55
CA GLY A 128 -0.53 0.06 -17.27
C GLY A 128 -1.26 0.10 -18.61
N GLU A 129 -2.44 0.72 -18.66
CA GLU A 129 -3.24 0.91 -19.87
C GLU A 129 -2.52 1.85 -20.86
N GLY A 130 -2.02 2.98 -20.39
CA GLY A 130 -1.29 3.94 -21.23
C GLY A 130 -0.05 3.29 -21.88
N PHE A 131 0.73 2.54 -21.12
CA PHE A 131 1.89 1.83 -21.66
C PHE A 131 1.50 0.67 -22.59
N ALA A 132 0.35 0.02 -22.37
CA ALA A 132 -0.18 -0.98 -23.29
C ALA A 132 -0.62 -0.35 -24.63
N ILE A 133 -1.24 0.82 -24.61
CA ILE A 133 -1.58 1.60 -25.83
C ILE A 133 -0.31 1.93 -26.61
N MET A 134 0.70 2.50 -25.94
CA MET A 134 1.97 2.84 -26.59
C MET A 134 2.69 1.62 -27.16
N LYS A 135 2.60 0.47 -26.48
CA LYS A 135 3.14 -0.80 -26.96
C LYS A 135 2.52 -1.30 -28.26
N LYS A 136 1.26 -0.93 -28.51
CA LYS A 136 0.50 -1.31 -29.71
C LYS A 136 0.56 -0.25 -30.81
N ALA A 137 1.09 0.93 -30.52
CA ALA A 137 1.15 2.01 -31.48
C ALA A 137 2.01 1.66 -32.72
N PRO A 138 1.73 2.24 -33.88
CA PRO A 138 2.48 1.99 -35.12
C PRO A 138 3.89 2.62 -35.10
N PHE A 139 4.29 3.23 -34.01
CA PHE A 139 5.58 3.89 -33.84
C PHE A 139 6.59 2.97 -33.17
N LYS A 140 7.88 3.10 -33.53
CA LYS A 140 8.99 2.39 -32.85
C LYS A 140 9.34 3.08 -31.52
N LEU A 141 8.43 3.02 -30.55
CA LEU A 141 8.56 3.70 -29.26
C LEU A 141 9.52 2.94 -28.33
N ASN A 142 10.38 3.69 -27.66
CA ASN A 142 11.19 3.19 -26.54
C ASN A 142 10.48 3.51 -25.23
N LEU A 143 9.84 2.50 -24.61
CA LEU A 143 9.02 2.69 -23.41
C LEU A 143 9.85 3.08 -22.18
N ILE A 144 11.15 2.71 -22.12
CA ILE A 144 12.05 3.16 -21.05
C ILE A 144 12.27 4.67 -21.16
N LYS A 145 12.58 5.17 -22.36
CA LYS A 145 12.77 6.61 -22.58
C LYS A 145 11.48 7.40 -22.33
N ILE A 146 10.32 6.80 -22.62
CA ILE A 146 9.03 7.45 -22.35
C ILE A 146 8.78 7.53 -20.84
N ALA A 147 9.01 6.44 -20.08
CA ALA A 147 8.90 6.47 -18.63
C ALA A 147 9.90 7.46 -18.01
N ASP A 148 11.08 7.59 -18.60
CA ASP A 148 12.09 8.56 -18.18
C ASP A 148 11.63 10.00 -18.39
N ILE A 149 11.25 10.37 -19.62
CA ILE A 149 10.83 11.74 -19.93
C ILE A 149 9.57 12.15 -19.15
N TYR A 150 8.68 11.21 -18.86
CA TYR A 150 7.49 11.50 -18.05
C TYR A 150 7.82 11.90 -16.60
N ASN A 151 9.00 11.55 -16.10
CA ASN A 151 9.48 11.96 -14.77
C ASN A 151 10.37 13.22 -14.79
N HIS A 152 10.28 14.02 -15.87
CA HIS A 152 11.02 15.28 -16.00
C HIS A 152 10.06 16.42 -16.32
N GLY A 153 9.24 16.81 -15.34
CA GLY A 153 8.33 17.95 -15.43
C GLY A 153 7.01 17.68 -16.16
N SER A 154 6.67 16.43 -16.49
CA SER A 154 5.35 16.14 -17.04
C SER A 154 4.27 16.08 -15.95
N VAL A 155 3.01 16.33 -16.33
CA VAL A 155 1.87 16.27 -15.39
C VAL A 155 1.67 14.88 -14.77
N VAL A 156 2.18 13.82 -15.41
CA VAL A 156 2.09 12.45 -14.89
C VAL A 156 3.35 12.01 -14.13
N GLU A 157 4.27 12.94 -13.86
CA GLU A 157 5.45 12.67 -13.03
C GLU A 157 5.04 12.06 -11.70
N SER A 158 5.68 10.93 -11.33
CA SER A 158 5.36 10.25 -10.09
C SER A 158 6.39 9.19 -9.71
N ARG A 159 6.42 8.82 -8.43
CA ARG A 159 7.22 7.66 -7.99
C ARG A 159 6.86 6.38 -8.75
N LEU A 160 5.57 6.20 -9.12
CA LEU A 160 5.12 5.04 -9.90
C LEU A 160 5.74 5.01 -11.29
N ILE A 161 5.81 6.14 -11.99
CA ILE A 161 6.48 6.22 -13.30
C ILE A 161 7.98 5.92 -13.16
N GLY A 162 8.64 6.41 -12.10
CA GLY A 162 10.03 6.09 -11.82
C GLY A 162 10.27 4.61 -11.55
N TRP A 163 9.37 3.96 -10.82
CA TRP A 163 9.43 2.51 -10.61
C TRP A 163 9.12 1.72 -11.90
N LEU A 164 8.21 2.22 -12.73
CA LEU A 164 7.98 1.59 -14.04
C LEU A 164 9.24 1.63 -14.90
N LYS A 165 9.94 2.77 -14.96
CA LYS A 165 11.22 2.88 -15.66
C LYS A 165 12.17 1.78 -15.18
N LYS A 166 12.41 1.67 -13.87
CA LYS A 166 13.28 0.63 -13.28
C LYS A 166 12.85 -0.79 -13.66
N GLY A 167 11.55 -1.09 -13.57
CA GLY A 167 11.02 -2.40 -13.97
C GLY A 167 11.21 -2.69 -15.47
N LEU A 168 11.08 -1.69 -16.34
CA LEU A 168 11.35 -1.87 -17.77
C LEU A 168 12.84 -2.02 -18.08
N GLU A 169 13.72 -1.38 -17.31
CA GLU A 169 15.18 -1.55 -17.41
C GLU A 169 15.59 -2.95 -16.96
N GLU A 170 15.03 -3.46 -15.85
CA GLU A 170 15.36 -4.76 -15.28
C GLU A 170 14.82 -5.94 -16.11
N TYR A 171 13.55 -5.87 -16.52
CA TYR A 171 12.84 -6.99 -17.17
C TYR A 171 12.67 -6.82 -18.67
N GLY A 172 13.19 -5.72 -19.25
CA GLY A 172 13.03 -5.38 -20.65
C GLY A 172 11.63 -4.85 -21.00
N GLN A 173 11.52 -4.09 -22.09
CA GLN A 173 10.28 -3.40 -22.50
C GLN A 173 9.11 -4.35 -22.85
N ASN A 174 9.39 -5.62 -23.08
CA ASN A 174 8.36 -6.65 -23.35
C ASN A 174 7.80 -7.27 -22.08
N LEU A 175 8.48 -7.11 -20.95
CA LEU A 175 8.15 -7.76 -19.69
C LEU A 175 7.85 -9.26 -19.91
N ALA A 176 8.71 -9.92 -20.73
CA ALA A 176 8.42 -11.28 -21.23
C ALA A 176 8.25 -12.28 -20.08
N ASP A 177 9.10 -12.17 -19.07
CA ASP A 177 9.15 -13.08 -17.93
C ASP A 177 8.24 -12.66 -16.76
N ILE A 178 7.52 -11.55 -16.88
CA ILE A 178 6.60 -11.06 -15.87
C ILE A 178 5.21 -11.65 -16.08
N SER A 179 4.62 -12.16 -15.00
CA SER A 179 3.22 -12.61 -15.00
C SER A 179 2.26 -11.44 -15.20
N SER A 180 1.22 -11.65 -16.00
CA SER A 180 0.11 -10.72 -16.14
C SER A 180 -0.94 -10.84 -15.02
N THR A 181 -0.84 -11.86 -14.18
CA THR A 181 -1.72 -12.05 -13.03
C THR A 181 -1.32 -11.09 -11.92
N VAL A 182 -2.26 -10.24 -11.54
CA VAL A 182 -2.05 -9.22 -10.52
C VAL A 182 -2.77 -9.59 -9.24
N SER A 183 -2.03 -9.93 -8.19
CA SER A 183 -2.60 -10.17 -6.86
C SER A 183 -2.96 -8.86 -6.13
N HIS A 184 -3.71 -8.97 -5.03
CA HIS A 184 -4.03 -7.85 -4.14
C HIS A 184 -3.99 -8.33 -2.68
N LEU A 185 -3.81 -7.39 -1.73
CA LEU A 185 -3.68 -7.67 -0.29
C LEU A 185 -4.94 -7.28 0.51
N GLY A 186 -5.98 -6.76 -0.17
CA GLY A 186 -7.26 -6.43 0.46
C GLY A 186 -7.60 -4.94 0.48
N GLU A 187 -6.63 -4.05 0.57
CA GLU A 187 -6.85 -2.61 0.79
C GLU A 187 -7.70 -1.95 -0.31
N GLY A 188 -7.49 -2.34 -1.57
CA GLY A 188 -8.33 -1.87 -2.68
C GLY A 188 -9.78 -2.34 -2.54
N ALA A 189 -10.02 -3.57 -2.05
CA ALA A 189 -11.36 -4.09 -1.81
C ALA A 189 -12.03 -3.36 -0.63
N TRP A 190 -11.28 -3.08 0.43
CA TRP A 190 -11.79 -2.28 1.57
C TRP A 190 -12.15 -0.86 1.14
N THR A 191 -11.33 -0.23 0.28
CA THR A 191 -11.63 1.10 -0.27
C THR A 191 -12.94 1.09 -1.07
N VAL A 192 -13.11 0.13 -1.97
CA VAL A 192 -14.35 0.00 -2.77
C VAL A 192 -15.56 -0.28 -1.87
N LYS A 193 -15.44 -1.15 -0.87
CA LYS A 193 -16.49 -1.43 0.11
C LYS A 193 -16.88 -0.17 0.87
N THR A 194 -15.89 0.56 1.37
CA THR A 194 -16.10 1.79 2.14
C THR A 194 -16.71 2.90 1.29
N ALA A 195 -16.28 3.04 0.02
CA ALA A 195 -16.88 3.98 -0.91
C ALA A 195 -18.38 3.70 -1.11
N LYS A 196 -18.77 2.42 -1.25
CA LYS A 196 -20.19 2.03 -1.32
C LYS A 196 -20.96 2.39 -0.04
N GLU A 197 -20.39 2.13 1.13
CA GLU A 197 -21.00 2.47 2.42
C GLU A 197 -21.22 3.99 2.54
N PHE A 198 -20.27 4.78 2.03
CA PHE A 198 -20.35 6.25 2.05
C PHE A 198 -21.11 6.85 0.86
N LYS A 199 -21.65 5.99 -0.03
CA LYS A 199 -22.36 6.40 -1.25
C LYS A 199 -21.49 7.28 -2.19
N VAL A 200 -20.20 7.02 -2.22
CA VAL A 200 -19.23 7.67 -3.11
C VAL A 200 -19.01 6.81 -4.35
N ALA A 201 -19.17 7.40 -5.53
CA ALA A 201 -18.90 6.74 -6.80
C ALA A 201 -17.37 6.64 -7.04
N ALA A 202 -16.75 5.54 -6.65
CA ALA A 202 -15.31 5.29 -6.83
C ALA A 202 -15.06 4.35 -8.04
N LYS A 203 -15.55 4.73 -9.22
CA LYS A 203 -15.56 3.87 -10.41
C LYS A 203 -14.15 3.45 -10.83
N VAL A 204 -13.21 4.36 -10.95
CA VAL A 204 -11.81 4.07 -11.36
C VAL A 204 -11.14 3.07 -10.43
N ILE A 205 -11.32 3.23 -9.10
CA ILE A 205 -10.78 2.31 -8.10
C ILE A 205 -11.45 0.94 -8.20
N ALA A 206 -12.78 0.91 -8.39
CA ALA A 206 -13.53 -0.33 -8.53
C ALA A 206 -13.14 -1.09 -9.80
N ASP A 207 -13.00 -0.42 -10.93
CA ASP A 207 -12.61 -1.02 -12.20
C ASP A 207 -11.17 -1.56 -12.13
N SER A 208 -10.24 -0.85 -11.47
CA SER A 208 -8.86 -1.33 -11.25
C SER A 208 -8.80 -2.57 -10.35
N LEU A 209 -9.67 -2.67 -9.34
CA LEU A 209 -9.80 -3.89 -8.53
C LEU A 209 -10.38 -5.05 -9.34
N LEU A 210 -11.42 -4.79 -10.14
CA LEU A 210 -12.04 -5.79 -11.01
C LEU A 210 -11.04 -6.32 -12.06
N PHE A 211 -10.20 -5.45 -12.62
CA PHE A 211 -9.11 -5.85 -13.49
C PHE A 211 -8.19 -6.88 -12.81
N ARG A 212 -7.80 -6.64 -11.56
CA ARG A 212 -6.94 -7.58 -10.81
C ARG A 212 -7.62 -8.94 -10.65
N TYR A 213 -8.89 -8.99 -10.27
CA TYR A 213 -9.65 -10.25 -10.16
C TYR A 213 -9.70 -11.03 -11.46
N ARG A 214 -9.75 -10.33 -12.59
CA ARG A 214 -9.86 -10.95 -13.93
C ARG A 214 -8.50 -11.25 -14.57
N SER A 215 -7.41 -10.69 -14.06
CA SER A 215 -6.10 -10.73 -14.70
C SER A 215 -5.54 -12.13 -14.91
N ALA A 216 -5.84 -13.08 -14.02
CA ALA A 216 -5.40 -14.47 -14.16
C ALA A 216 -6.01 -15.17 -15.39
N LYS A 217 -7.26 -14.81 -15.74
CA LYS A 217 -7.98 -15.38 -16.89
C LYS A 217 -7.81 -14.56 -18.17
N ASN A 218 -7.35 -13.33 -18.06
CA ASN A 218 -7.19 -12.39 -19.19
C ASN A 218 -5.75 -11.84 -19.22
N PRO A 219 -4.78 -12.63 -19.70
CA PRO A 219 -3.39 -12.20 -19.80
C PRO A 219 -3.25 -10.94 -20.66
N SER A 220 -2.53 -9.92 -20.18
CA SER A 220 -2.37 -8.66 -20.88
C SER A 220 -1.04 -7.98 -20.56
N TYR A 221 -0.60 -7.10 -21.45
CA TYR A 221 0.58 -6.27 -21.17
C TYR A 221 0.33 -5.29 -20.00
N THR A 222 -0.89 -4.76 -19.87
CA THR A 222 -1.33 -3.98 -18.70
C THR A 222 -1.07 -4.74 -17.40
N GLY A 223 -1.46 -6.02 -17.33
CA GLY A 223 -1.22 -6.85 -16.14
C GLY A 223 0.28 -7.02 -15.84
N LYS A 224 1.11 -7.18 -16.89
CA LYS A 224 2.57 -7.25 -16.72
C LYS A 224 3.15 -5.95 -16.18
N VAL A 225 2.71 -4.79 -16.67
CA VAL A 225 3.14 -3.47 -16.15
C VAL A 225 2.75 -3.31 -14.70
N VAL A 226 1.52 -3.63 -14.33
CA VAL A 226 1.05 -3.52 -12.93
C VAL A 226 1.82 -4.48 -12.02
N SER A 227 2.11 -5.70 -12.47
CA SER A 227 2.92 -6.67 -11.71
C SER A 227 4.37 -6.19 -11.52
N ALA A 228 5.00 -5.65 -12.58
CA ALA A 228 6.33 -5.08 -12.51
C ALA A 228 6.40 -3.90 -11.52
N LEU A 229 5.42 -3.00 -11.57
CA LEU A 229 5.30 -1.90 -10.60
C LEU A 229 5.25 -2.41 -9.16
N ARG A 230 4.37 -3.37 -8.87
CA ARG A 230 4.23 -3.97 -7.53
C ARG A 230 5.51 -4.62 -7.03
N ASN A 231 6.28 -5.23 -7.93
CA ASN A 231 7.59 -5.77 -7.59
C ASN A 231 8.56 -4.65 -7.19
N GLN A 232 8.64 -3.60 -8.00
CA GLN A 232 9.61 -2.52 -7.80
C GLN A 232 9.42 -1.73 -6.51
N PHE A 233 8.18 -1.43 -6.12
CA PHE A 233 7.96 -0.65 -4.89
C PHE A 233 7.73 -1.51 -3.65
N GLY A 234 7.21 -2.73 -3.80
CA GLY A 234 6.77 -3.57 -2.68
C GLY A 234 7.55 -4.87 -2.53
N GLY A 235 8.47 -5.19 -3.43
CA GLY A 235 9.18 -6.47 -3.43
C GLY A 235 8.26 -7.68 -3.67
N HIS A 236 7.03 -7.45 -4.16
CA HIS A 236 6.09 -8.54 -4.44
C HIS A 236 6.65 -9.47 -5.50
N SER A 237 6.54 -10.78 -5.27
CA SER A 237 6.99 -11.77 -6.24
C SER A 237 6.25 -11.60 -7.57
N VAL A 238 7.01 -11.54 -8.65
CA VAL A 238 6.49 -11.67 -10.01
C VAL A 238 6.63 -13.14 -10.38
N SER A 239 5.52 -13.83 -10.62
CA SER A 239 5.56 -15.21 -11.13
C SER A 239 6.17 -15.16 -12.52
N VAL A 240 7.42 -15.55 -12.63
CA VAL A 240 8.06 -15.77 -13.94
C VAL A 240 7.30 -16.90 -14.63
N THR A 241 6.77 -16.65 -15.80
CA THR A 241 6.17 -17.72 -16.61
C THR A 241 7.30 -18.70 -16.94
N LYS A 242 7.36 -19.84 -16.23
CA LYS A 242 8.31 -20.89 -16.62
C LYS A 242 8.04 -21.20 -18.09
N LYS A 243 9.01 -20.94 -18.97
CA LYS A 243 8.97 -21.47 -20.33
C LYS A 243 8.75 -22.98 -20.18
N LYS A 244 7.59 -23.49 -20.61
CA LYS A 244 7.50 -24.92 -20.90
C LYS A 244 8.58 -25.19 -21.93
N LYS A 245 9.60 -25.97 -21.53
CA LYS A 245 10.57 -26.57 -22.45
C LYS A 245 9.86 -27.58 -23.32
#